data_321d98a52f43b91655f742ec9737f01c
#
_entry.id   321d98a52f43b91655f742ec9737f01c
#
_cell.length_a   1.000
_cell.length_b   1.000
_cell.length_c   1.000
_cell.angle_alpha   90.00
_cell.angle_beta   90.00
_cell.angle_gamma   90.00
#
_symmetry.space_group_name_H-M   'P 1'
#
loop_
_entity.id
_entity.type
_entity.pdbx_description
1 polymer ?
#
loop_
_entity_poly.entity_id
_entity_poly.type
_entity_poly.pdbx_seq_one_letter_code
_entity_poly.pdbx_strand_id
1 'polypeptide(L)'
;MTDFGGEDLFGRGDYSFWSRLFRPASESLVEAAAISVGARVLDVAAGDGNTAIAAANVGANVTAVDPSPAQIERGRHRSEGSPVRWVLALGERLPFADGSFDHALDTFGDNLDEPTARPALEEMARVVRRGGVIGFTRWTREGFNRDWAELEERFLTGGSEGSSSPLLGTEPTVTAAVAPFSTDVEIIRQTLSIAWSSADSFTDALIAQDPYLHDLHRQLPPTRWGAFTDELRGLVHKWNSHATGGLRLEFPYLRVVVKTLPDGHGGGR
;
A
#
# COMPACT_ATOMS: atom_id res chain seq x y z
N MET A 1 -13.01 -21.99 -9.01
CA MET A 1 -12.41 -21.05 -9.96
C MET A 1 -12.85 -19.69 -9.48
N THR A 2 -12.01 -19.00 -8.70
CA THR A 2 -12.30 -17.69 -8.14
C THR A 2 -12.21 -16.70 -9.28
N ASP A 3 -13.34 -16.11 -9.60
CA ASP A 3 -13.41 -15.01 -10.53
C ASP A 3 -12.74 -13.79 -9.86
N PHE A 4 -11.52 -13.49 -10.26
CA PHE A 4 -10.85 -12.23 -9.95
C PHE A 4 -11.47 -11.14 -10.85
N GLY A 5 -12.80 -11.01 -10.79
CA GLY A 5 -13.65 -10.23 -11.67
C GLY A 5 -13.36 -8.74 -11.66
N GLY A 6 -12.36 -8.37 -12.40
CA GLY A 6 -11.95 -7.03 -12.75
C GLY A 6 -10.76 -7.14 -13.70
N GLU A 7 -10.72 -6.31 -14.71
CA GLU A 7 -9.52 -6.18 -15.55
C GLU A 7 -8.33 -5.83 -14.64
N ASP A 8 -7.21 -6.56 -14.74
CA ASP A 8 -5.99 -6.35 -13.95
C ASP A 8 -5.46 -4.92 -14.15
N LEU A 9 -5.91 -4.01 -13.27
CA LEU A 9 -5.54 -2.59 -13.32
C LEU A 9 -4.02 -2.41 -13.26
N PHE A 10 -3.37 -3.13 -12.34
CA PHE A 10 -1.93 -3.07 -12.12
C PHE A 10 -1.12 -3.79 -13.19
N GLY A 11 -1.76 -4.64 -14.01
CA GLY A 11 -1.15 -5.27 -15.19
C GLY A 11 -1.04 -4.34 -16.39
N ARG A 12 -1.78 -3.23 -16.44
CA ARG A 12 -1.89 -2.35 -17.60
C ARG A 12 -0.88 -1.19 -17.62
N GLY A 13 -0.40 -0.74 -16.47
CA GLY A 13 0.59 0.32 -16.33
C GLY A 13 1.96 -0.23 -15.92
N ASP A 14 2.97 0.64 -15.91
CA ASP A 14 4.26 0.32 -15.31
C ASP A 14 4.28 0.72 -13.83
N TYR A 15 3.67 -0.11 -12.96
CA TYR A 15 3.69 0.10 -11.52
C TYR A 15 5.11 0.18 -10.94
N SER A 16 6.14 -0.22 -11.70
CA SER A 16 7.54 -0.11 -11.27
C SER A 16 7.98 1.34 -11.00
N PHE A 17 7.28 2.33 -11.58
CA PHE A 17 7.43 3.73 -11.24
C PHE A 17 7.17 3.96 -9.75
N TRP A 18 5.99 3.59 -9.26
CA TRP A 18 5.60 3.72 -7.85
C TRP A 18 6.40 2.78 -6.94
N SER A 19 6.64 1.56 -7.37
CA SER A 19 7.42 0.59 -6.61
C SER A 19 8.81 1.15 -6.23
N ARG A 20 9.53 1.77 -7.19
CA ARG A 20 10.82 2.41 -6.88
C ARG A 20 10.70 3.53 -5.85
N LEU A 21 9.63 4.31 -5.93
CA LEU A 21 9.39 5.45 -5.03
C LEU A 21 8.99 4.99 -3.62
N PHE A 22 8.24 3.88 -3.51
CA PHE A 22 7.72 3.38 -2.23
C PHE A 22 8.67 2.46 -1.47
N ARG A 23 9.77 2.03 -2.09
CA ARG A 23 10.75 1.15 -1.45
C ARG A 23 11.20 1.61 -0.05
N PRO A 24 11.49 2.90 0.22
CA PRO A 24 11.89 3.33 1.56
C PRO A 24 10.82 3.09 2.64
N ALA A 25 9.53 3.19 2.28
CA ALA A 25 8.44 2.91 3.21
C ALA A 25 8.36 1.41 3.54
N SER A 26 8.56 0.52 2.56
CA SER A 26 8.65 -0.92 2.76
C SER A 26 9.83 -1.31 3.66
N GLU A 27 11.01 -0.75 3.42
CA GLU A 27 12.21 -0.98 4.24
C GLU A 27 11.97 -0.51 5.69
N SER A 28 11.37 0.67 5.88
CA SER A 28 11.00 1.20 7.20
C SER A 28 9.97 0.32 7.94
N LEU A 29 9.02 -0.26 7.22
CA LEU A 29 8.03 -1.16 7.80
C LEU A 29 8.68 -2.48 8.26
N VAL A 30 9.55 -3.06 7.43
CA VAL A 30 10.29 -4.30 7.75
C VAL A 30 11.19 -4.10 8.96
N GLU A 31 11.88 -2.96 9.06
CA GLU A 31 12.69 -2.60 10.23
C GLU A 31 11.84 -2.53 11.50
N ALA A 32 10.72 -1.82 11.43
CA ALA A 32 9.81 -1.63 12.57
C ALA A 32 9.14 -2.94 13.02
N ALA A 33 8.89 -3.87 12.09
CA ALA A 33 8.32 -5.17 12.41
C ALA A 33 9.29 -6.10 13.17
N ALA A 34 10.56 -5.73 13.34
CA ALA A 34 11.59 -6.44 14.09
C ALA A 34 11.66 -7.95 13.75
N ILE A 35 11.72 -8.26 12.46
CA ILE A 35 11.69 -9.62 11.94
C ILE A 35 12.95 -10.37 12.32
N SER A 36 12.79 -11.54 12.93
CA SER A 36 13.89 -12.45 13.25
C SER A 36 14.27 -13.31 12.04
N VAL A 37 15.55 -13.69 11.94
CA VAL A 37 16.01 -14.66 10.94
C VAL A 37 15.21 -15.96 11.04
N GLY A 38 14.74 -16.45 9.90
CA GLY A 38 13.91 -17.65 9.81
C GLY A 38 12.43 -17.46 10.14
N ALA A 39 11.99 -16.25 10.53
CA ALA A 39 10.59 -15.96 10.76
C ALA A 39 9.76 -16.16 9.49
N ARG A 40 8.52 -16.64 9.64
CA ARG A 40 7.58 -16.81 8.55
C ARG A 40 6.83 -15.49 8.35
N VAL A 41 7.07 -14.84 7.23
CA VAL A 41 6.51 -13.52 6.89
C VAL A 41 5.56 -13.65 5.72
N LEU A 42 4.38 -13.06 5.85
CA LEU A 42 3.43 -12.85 4.76
C LEU A 42 3.50 -11.38 4.33
N ASP A 43 3.67 -11.14 3.05
CA ASP A 43 3.52 -9.81 2.41
C ASP A 43 2.20 -9.80 1.63
N VAL A 44 1.25 -8.97 2.05
CA VAL A 44 -0.11 -8.87 1.50
C VAL A 44 -0.19 -7.67 0.57
N ALA A 45 -0.85 -7.83 -0.59
CA ALA A 45 -0.86 -6.86 -1.67
C ALA A 45 0.58 -6.47 -2.06
N ALA A 46 1.40 -7.50 -2.24
CA ALA A 46 2.86 -7.37 -2.34
C ALA A 46 3.34 -6.57 -3.56
N GLY A 47 2.47 -6.34 -4.55
CA GLY A 47 2.84 -5.72 -5.80
C GLY A 47 3.99 -6.49 -6.47
N ASP A 48 5.02 -5.78 -6.88
CA ASP A 48 6.23 -6.37 -7.43
C ASP A 48 7.31 -6.70 -6.36
N GLY A 49 6.97 -6.65 -5.05
CA GLY A 49 7.70 -7.30 -3.97
C GLY A 49 8.67 -6.45 -3.17
N ASN A 50 8.49 -5.16 -3.03
CA ASN A 50 9.38 -4.33 -2.22
C ASN A 50 9.51 -4.86 -0.78
N THR A 51 8.37 -5.09 -0.12
CA THR A 51 8.33 -5.56 1.28
C THR A 51 8.80 -7.00 1.38
N ALA A 52 8.37 -7.87 0.45
CA ALA A 52 8.81 -9.26 0.40
C ALA A 52 10.34 -9.38 0.27
N ILE A 53 10.94 -8.62 -0.64
CA ILE A 53 12.40 -8.61 -0.86
C ILE A 53 13.13 -8.05 0.36
N ALA A 54 12.63 -6.94 0.94
CA ALA A 54 13.22 -6.37 2.15
C ALA A 54 13.18 -7.36 3.33
N ALA A 55 12.06 -8.07 3.54
CA ALA A 55 11.93 -9.11 4.57
C ALA A 55 12.84 -10.32 4.30
N ALA A 56 12.97 -10.75 3.04
CA ALA A 56 13.90 -11.82 2.68
C ALA A 56 15.37 -11.44 2.94
N ASN A 57 15.74 -10.19 2.70
CA ASN A 57 17.09 -9.67 2.95
C ASN A 57 17.49 -9.67 4.43
N VAL A 58 16.53 -9.59 5.36
CA VAL A 58 16.80 -9.77 6.80
C VAL A 58 16.73 -11.23 7.26
N GLY A 59 16.59 -12.17 6.32
CA GLY A 59 16.65 -13.61 6.56
C GLY A 59 15.31 -14.27 6.87
N ALA A 60 14.18 -13.65 6.54
CA ALA A 60 12.86 -14.25 6.69
C ALA A 60 12.55 -15.30 5.62
N ASN A 61 11.64 -16.23 5.96
CA ASN A 61 10.96 -17.09 5.00
C ASN A 61 9.68 -16.40 4.53
N VAL A 62 9.69 -15.86 3.32
CA VAL A 62 8.62 -14.95 2.85
C VAL A 62 7.65 -15.65 1.91
N THR A 63 6.36 -15.41 2.16
CA THR A 63 5.29 -15.65 1.18
C THR A 63 4.70 -14.30 0.81
N ALA A 64 4.64 -14.00 -0.49
CA ALA A 64 4.06 -12.78 -1.04
C ALA A 64 2.76 -13.11 -1.77
N VAL A 65 1.69 -12.38 -1.50
CA VAL A 65 0.40 -12.53 -2.16
C VAL A 65 0.00 -11.24 -2.85
N ASP A 66 -0.54 -11.38 -4.05
CA ASP A 66 -1.10 -10.27 -4.82
C ASP A 66 -2.24 -10.77 -5.72
N PRO A 67 -3.31 -10.01 -5.96
CA PRO A 67 -4.38 -10.39 -6.88
C PRO A 67 -4.00 -10.23 -8.35
N SER A 68 -2.93 -9.48 -8.69
CA SER A 68 -2.48 -9.24 -10.05
C SER A 68 -1.47 -10.28 -10.51
N PRO A 69 -1.79 -11.11 -11.53
CA PRO A 69 -0.82 -12.02 -12.15
C PRO A 69 0.42 -11.29 -12.68
N ALA A 70 0.23 -10.08 -13.21
CA ALA A 70 1.32 -9.29 -13.76
C ALA A 70 2.29 -8.80 -12.68
N GLN A 71 1.78 -8.41 -11.51
CA GLN A 71 2.63 -8.06 -10.36
C GLN A 71 3.40 -9.26 -9.85
N ILE A 72 2.75 -10.42 -9.72
CA ILE A 72 3.43 -11.66 -9.32
C ILE A 72 4.57 -12.03 -10.27
N GLU A 73 4.36 -11.89 -11.57
CA GLU A 73 5.41 -12.19 -12.56
C GLU A 73 6.61 -11.25 -12.42
N ARG A 74 6.35 -9.94 -12.29
CA ARG A 74 7.41 -8.96 -12.02
C ARG A 74 8.12 -9.24 -10.69
N GLY A 75 7.36 -9.57 -9.64
CA GLY A 75 7.88 -9.88 -8.31
C GLY A 75 8.77 -11.12 -8.32
N ARG A 76 8.39 -12.18 -9.01
CA ARG A 76 9.22 -13.38 -9.22
C ARG A 76 10.54 -13.03 -9.87
N HIS A 77 10.50 -12.23 -10.94
CA HIS A 77 11.71 -11.80 -11.63
C HIS A 77 12.61 -10.93 -10.74
N ARG A 78 12.03 -9.98 -10.01
CA ARG A 78 12.80 -9.10 -9.10
C ARG A 78 13.40 -9.83 -7.91
N SER A 79 12.73 -10.88 -7.43
CA SER A 79 13.16 -11.70 -6.27
C SER A 79 13.93 -12.95 -6.70
N GLU A 80 14.39 -13.03 -7.94
CA GLU A 80 15.16 -14.18 -8.42
C GLU A 80 16.39 -14.42 -7.53
N GLY A 81 16.55 -15.66 -7.05
CA GLY A 81 17.60 -16.02 -6.09
C GLY A 81 17.28 -15.71 -4.61
N SER A 82 16.18 -15.09 -4.30
CA SER A 82 15.70 -14.85 -2.92
C SER A 82 14.64 -15.88 -2.51
N PRO A 83 14.52 -16.23 -1.22
CA PRO A 83 13.56 -17.22 -0.73
C PRO A 83 12.13 -16.63 -0.61
N VAL A 84 11.58 -16.12 -1.71
CA VAL A 84 10.21 -15.56 -1.76
C VAL A 84 9.29 -16.50 -2.53
N ARG A 85 8.23 -16.97 -1.86
CA ARG A 85 7.15 -17.75 -2.47
C ARG A 85 6.02 -16.84 -2.90
N TRP A 86 5.65 -16.85 -4.17
CA TRP A 86 4.58 -16.03 -4.73
C TRP A 86 3.27 -16.81 -4.90
N VAL A 87 2.16 -16.22 -4.44
CA VAL A 87 0.80 -16.81 -4.45
C VAL A 87 -0.20 -15.80 -5.00
N LEU A 88 -1.01 -16.21 -5.96
CA LEU A 88 -2.13 -15.41 -6.47
C LEU A 88 -3.29 -15.52 -5.49
N ALA A 89 -3.59 -14.44 -4.78
CA ALA A 89 -4.70 -14.39 -3.81
C ALA A 89 -5.14 -12.96 -3.54
N LEU A 90 -6.38 -12.81 -3.08
CA LEU A 90 -6.92 -11.56 -2.52
C LEU A 90 -6.54 -11.46 -1.04
N GLY A 91 -6.24 -10.23 -0.57
CA GLY A 91 -5.96 -9.96 0.85
C GLY A 91 -7.13 -10.31 1.77
N GLU A 92 -8.37 -10.15 1.28
CA GLU A 92 -9.61 -10.45 2.01
C GLU A 92 -9.92 -11.95 2.12
N ARG A 93 -9.15 -12.81 1.46
CA ARG A 93 -9.32 -14.26 1.50
C ARG A 93 -8.00 -14.98 1.27
N LEU A 94 -7.20 -15.06 2.32
CA LEU A 94 -5.89 -15.68 2.28
C LEU A 94 -5.97 -17.22 2.32
N PRO A 95 -5.32 -17.94 1.40
CA PRO A 95 -5.39 -19.40 1.31
C PRO A 95 -4.44 -20.09 2.32
N PHE A 96 -4.42 -19.60 3.55
CA PHE A 96 -3.54 -20.11 4.62
C PHE A 96 -4.35 -20.44 5.87
N ALA A 97 -3.86 -21.40 6.66
CA ALA A 97 -4.44 -21.73 7.94
C ALA A 97 -4.16 -20.63 8.99
N ASP A 98 -4.99 -20.62 10.04
CA ASP A 98 -4.82 -19.72 11.18
C ASP A 98 -3.44 -19.90 11.81
N GLY A 99 -2.79 -18.79 12.18
CA GLY A 99 -1.49 -18.80 12.84
C GLY A 99 -0.32 -19.34 12.00
N SER A 100 -0.45 -19.35 10.66
CA SER A 100 0.58 -19.85 9.74
C SER A 100 1.84 -19.00 9.72
N PHE A 101 1.75 -17.72 10.09
CA PHE A 101 2.83 -16.75 9.98
C PHE A 101 3.17 -16.14 11.34
N ASP A 102 4.41 -15.68 11.46
CA ASP A 102 4.89 -14.90 12.60
C ASP A 102 4.62 -13.40 12.39
N HIS A 103 4.68 -12.96 11.14
CA HIS A 103 4.39 -11.58 10.72
C HIS A 103 3.50 -11.56 9.47
N ALA A 104 2.60 -10.56 9.37
CA ALA A 104 1.95 -10.18 8.14
C ALA A 104 2.18 -8.68 7.88
N LEU A 105 2.62 -8.32 6.69
CA LEU A 105 2.97 -6.96 6.30
C LEU A 105 2.12 -6.51 5.09
N ASP A 106 1.83 -5.20 5.03
CA ASP A 106 1.14 -4.56 3.90
C ASP A 106 1.68 -3.13 3.72
N THR A 107 2.27 -2.82 2.56
CA THR A 107 2.77 -1.49 2.25
C THR A 107 1.89 -0.83 1.19
N PHE A 108 0.97 0.06 1.61
CA PHE A 108 0.05 0.81 0.77
C PHE A 108 -0.90 -0.05 -0.10
N GLY A 109 -1.14 -1.30 0.29
CA GLY A 109 -1.94 -2.23 -0.50
C GLY A 109 -3.44 -2.13 -0.28
N ASP A 110 -3.86 -1.94 0.95
CA ASP A 110 -5.26 -1.97 1.31
C ASP A 110 -5.78 -0.67 1.90
N ASN A 111 -7.09 -0.49 1.74
CA ASN A 111 -7.85 0.66 2.20
C ASN A 111 -8.56 0.39 3.52
N LEU A 112 -8.16 1.04 4.62
CA LEU A 112 -8.85 0.91 5.90
C LEU A 112 -10.14 1.72 6.02
N ASP A 113 -10.40 2.62 5.09
CA ASP A 113 -11.61 3.47 5.10
C ASP A 113 -12.81 2.84 4.40
N GLU A 114 -12.62 1.71 3.70
CA GLU A 114 -13.66 1.00 2.99
C GLU A 114 -14.18 -0.21 3.75
N PRO A 115 -15.46 -0.58 3.58
CA PRO A 115 -15.99 -1.83 4.13
C PRO A 115 -15.20 -3.08 3.68
N THR A 116 -14.50 -2.99 2.55
CA THR A 116 -13.69 -4.07 1.95
C THR A 116 -12.31 -4.23 2.58
N ALA A 117 -11.74 -3.19 3.17
CA ALA A 117 -10.41 -3.22 3.76
C ALA A 117 -10.36 -3.94 5.11
N ARG A 118 -11.47 -3.91 5.84
CA ARG A 118 -11.59 -4.62 7.11
C ARG A 118 -11.41 -6.13 6.97
N PRO A 119 -11.98 -6.82 5.97
CA PRO A 119 -11.71 -8.23 5.71
C PRO A 119 -10.24 -8.57 5.49
N ALA A 120 -9.46 -7.76 4.79
CA ALA A 120 -8.04 -8.03 4.58
C ALA A 120 -7.26 -7.95 5.90
N LEU A 121 -7.52 -6.94 6.72
CA LEU A 121 -6.88 -6.81 8.04
C LEU A 121 -7.30 -7.94 9.00
N GLU A 122 -8.57 -8.38 8.96
CA GLU A 122 -9.07 -9.52 9.72
C GLU A 122 -8.40 -10.84 9.27
N GLU A 123 -8.19 -11.02 7.96
CA GLU A 123 -7.45 -12.17 7.42
C GLU A 123 -5.97 -12.13 7.82
N MET A 124 -5.32 -10.97 7.78
CA MET A 124 -3.95 -10.82 8.31
C MET A 124 -3.89 -11.23 9.79
N ALA A 125 -4.87 -10.78 10.59
CA ALA A 125 -4.96 -11.14 12.01
C ALA A 125 -5.22 -12.63 12.22
N ARG A 126 -6.02 -13.27 11.36
CA ARG A 126 -6.30 -14.71 11.41
C ARG A 126 -5.07 -15.56 11.11
N VAL A 127 -4.33 -15.19 10.05
CA VAL A 127 -3.18 -16.00 9.59
C VAL A 127 -1.92 -15.76 10.40
N VAL A 128 -1.83 -14.66 11.15
CA VAL A 128 -0.74 -14.41 12.09
C VAL A 128 -0.99 -15.18 13.39
N ARG A 129 0.05 -15.84 13.90
CA ARG A 129 -0.05 -16.52 15.20
C ARG A 129 -0.36 -15.54 16.33
N ARG A 130 -0.91 -16.01 17.41
CA ARG A 130 -1.06 -15.21 18.63
C ARG A 130 0.30 -14.73 19.13
N GLY A 131 0.35 -13.46 19.57
CA GLY A 131 1.60 -12.79 19.92
C GLY A 131 2.55 -12.53 18.75
N GLY A 132 2.08 -12.70 17.51
CA GLY A 132 2.80 -12.30 16.31
C GLY A 132 2.59 -10.82 15.97
N VAL A 133 3.08 -10.38 14.82
CA VAL A 133 3.10 -8.97 14.43
C VAL A 133 2.36 -8.74 13.12
N ILE A 134 1.54 -7.70 13.08
CA ILE A 134 0.96 -7.16 11.85
C ILE A 134 1.56 -5.77 11.64
N GLY A 135 2.12 -5.52 10.45
CA GLY A 135 2.66 -4.23 10.08
C GLY A 135 2.00 -3.71 8.80
N PHE A 136 1.61 -2.44 8.77
CA PHE A 136 1.08 -1.85 7.55
C PHE A 136 1.32 -0.35 7.46
N THR A 137 1.20 0.19 6.25
CA THR A 137 1.29 1.63 6.01
C THR A 137 0.03 2.16 5.35
N ARG A 138 -0.32 3.42 5.68
CA ARG A 138 -1.50 4.11 5.11
C ARG A 138 -1.18 5.57 4.85
N TRP A 139 -1.64 6.06 3.71
CA TRP A 139 -1.54 7.48 3.40
C TRP A 139 -2.37 8.29 4.38
N THR A 140 -1.88 9.47 4.80
CA THR A 140 -2.67 10.41 5.60
C THR A 140 -3.56 11.28 4.71
N ARG A 141 -4.63 11.83 5.30
CA ARG A 141 -5.53 12.79 4.64
C ARG A 141 -4.96 14.21 4.61
N GLU A 142 -3.70 14.36 4.19
CA GLU A 142 -2.99 15.62 4.24
C GLU A 142 -2.08 15.80 3.03
N GLY A 143 -1.68 17.06 2.81
CA GLY A 143 -0.68 17.38 1.83
C GLY A 143 -1.11 17.09 0.39
N PHE A 144 -0.14 16.74 -0.42
CA PHE A 144 -0.32 16.42 -1.83
C PHE A 144 -1.29 15.24 -2.04
N ASN A 145 -1.22 14.20 -1.21
CA ASN A 145 -2.09 13.02 -1.35
C ASN A 145 -3.57 13.37 -1.25
N ARG A 146 -3.95 14.23 -0.28
CA ARG A 146 -5.34 14.66 -0.14
C ARG A 146 -5.80 15.42 -1.38
N ASP A 147 -5.04 16.43 -1.77
CA ASP A 147 -5.44 17.31 -2.87
C ASP A 147 -5.47 16.54 -4.20
N TRP A 148 -4.60 15.54 -4.37
CA TRP A 148 -4.64 14.65 -5.53
C TRP A 148 -5.87 13.75 -5.54
N ALA A 149 -6.15 13.08 -4.43
CA ALA A 149 -7.34 12.24 -4.33
C ALA A 149 -8.64 13.04 -4.57
N GLU A 150 -8.73 14.26 -4.02
CA GLU A 150 -9.84 15.18 -4.27
C GLU A 150 -9.93 15.61 -5.75
N LEU A 151 -8.78 15.77 -6.42
CA LEU A 151 -8.74 16.06 -7.85
C LEU A 151 -9.30 14.89 -8.68
N GLU A 152 -8.81 13.68 -8.45
CA GLU A 152 -9.29 12.49 -9.16
C GLU A 152 -10.79 12.28 -8.97
N GLU A 153 -11.26 12.34 -7.73
CA GLU A 153 -12.67 12.17 -7.42
C GLU A 153 -13.56 13.19 -8.13
N ARG A 154 -13.19 14.45 -8.14
CA ARG A 154 -13.94 15.52 -8.80
C ARG A 154 -14.08 15.26 -10.30
N PHE A 155 -13.12 14.66 -10.94
CA PHE A 155 -13.18 14.31 -12.36
C PHE A 155 -13.94 13.00 -12.60
N LEU A 156 -13.91 12.04 -11.71
CA LEU A 156 -14.67 10.79 -11.80
C LEU A 156 -16.16 11.01 -11.54
N THR A 157 -16.51 11.72 -10.46
CA THR A 157 -17.90 11.84 -9.99
C THR A 157 -18.64 13.08 -10.52
N GLY A 158 -17.94 13.95 -11.25
CA GLY A 158 -18.54 15.20 -11.74
C GLY A 158 -18.77 16.25 -10.65
N GLY A 159 -18.10 16.15 -9.49
CA GLY A 159 -18.12 17.16 -8.43
C GLY A 159 -19.23 16.97 -7.40
N SER A 160 -19.77 15.77 -7.24
CA SER A 160 -20.62 15.48 -6.07
C SER A 160 -19.77 15.55 -4.80
N GLU A 161 -20.08 16.52 -3.93
CA GLU A 161 -19.39 16.67 -2.64
C GLU A 161 -19.62 15.43 -1.78
N GLY A 162 -18.56 14.84 -1.24
CA GLY A 162 -18.68 14.00 -0.06
C GLY A 162 -18.10 12.61 -0.06
N SER A 163 -17.27 12.21 -1.02
CA SER A 163 -16.52 10.97 -0.85
C SER A 163 -15.16 11.27 -0.19
N SER A 164 -14.91 10.65 0.93
CA SER A 164 -13.56 10.59 1.47
C SER A 164 -12.77 9.58 0.66
N SER A 165 -11.71 10.00 0.00
CA SER A 165 -10.85 9.05 -0.72
C SER A 165 -10.51 7.87 0.19
N PRO A 166 -10.79 6.64 -0.26
CA PRO A 166 -10.62 5.45 0.56
C PRO A 166 -9.15 5.14 0.89
N LEU A 167 -8.21 5.73 0.15
CA LEU A 167 -6.76 5.50 0.33
C LEU A 167 -6.16 6.16 1.57
N LEU A 168 -6.89 7.06 2.23
CA LEU A 168 -6.33 7.91 3.27
C LEU A 168 -6.80 7.49 4.66
N GLY A 169 -5.84 7.25 5.57
CA GLY A 169 -6.11 6.84 6.95
C GLY A 169 -5.86 7.94 7.99
N THR A 170 -6.46 7.78 9.15
CA THR A 170 -6.20 8.59 10.34
C THR A 170 -5.84 7.70 11.52
N GLU A 171 -5.13 8.22 12.53
CA GLU A 171 -4.80 7.45 13.74
C GLU A 171 -6.04 6.87 14.44
N PRO A 172 -7.15 7.63 14.61
CA PRO A 172 -8.37 7.07 15.19
C PRO A 172 -8.99 5.94 14.36
N THR A 173 -9.01 6.07 13.01
CA THR A 173 -9.52 5.03 12.12
C THR A 173 -8.69 3.76 12.22
N VAL A 174 -7.36 3.90 12.19
CA VAL A 174 -6.42 2.78 12.36
C VAL A 174 -6.60 2.10 13.71
N THR A 175 -6.65 2.89 14.80
CA THR A 175 -6.83 2.35 16.16
C THR A 175 -8.14 1.57 16.29
N ALA A 176 -9.23 2.09 15.75
CA ALA A 176 -10.52 1.41 15.75
C ALA A 176 -10.50 0.10 14.93
N ALA A 177 -9.78 0.08 13.80
CA ALA A 177 -9.68 -1.10 12.94
C ALA A 177 -8.90 -2.26 13.61
N VAL A 178 -7.87 -1.96 14.39
CA VAL A 178 -7.01 -2.97 15.03
C VAL A 178 -7.49 -3.38 16.44
N ALA A 179 -8.36 -2.61 17.06
CA ALA A 179 -8.86 -2.86 18.42
C ALA A 179 -9.43 -4.29 18.66
N PRO A 180 -10.06 -4.96 17.68
CA PRO A 180 -10.59 -6.31 17.90
C PRO A 180 -9.52 -7.39 18.17
N PHE A 181 -8.29 -7.19 17.71
CA PHE A 181 -7.23 -8.22 17.78
C PHE A 181 -5.94 -7.73 18.46
N SER A 182 -5.89 -6.50 18.93
CA SER A 182 -4.73 -5.96 19.64
C SER A 182 -5.09 -4.84 20.62
N THR A 183 -4.25 -4.76 21.66
CA THR A 183 -4.19 -3.58 22.57
C THR A 183 -2.78 -2.96 22.58
N ASP A 184 -1.83 -3.55 21.83
CA ASP A 184 -0.45 -3.07 21.70
C ASP A 184 -0.20 -2.61 20.25
N VAL A 185 -0.36 -1.32 20.03
CA VAL A 185 -0.32 -0.68 18.71
C VAL A 185 0.66 0.48 18.74
N GLU A 186 1.65 0.45 17.85
CA GLU A 186 2.52 1.58 17.54
C GLU A 186 2.05 2.25 16.26
N ILE A 187 1.73 3.53 16.30
CA ILE A 187 1.42 4.35 15.12
C ILE A 187 2.45 5.47 15.04
N ILE A 188 3.24 5.47 13.98
CA ILE A 188 4.24 6.53 13.74
C ILE A 188 3.92 7.22 12.41
N ARG A 189 3.79 8.54 12.48
CA ARG A 189 3.69 9.38 11.29
C ARG A 189 5.06 9.53 10.65
N GLN A 190 5.14 9.22 9.37
CA GLN A 190 6.33 9.35 8.53
C GLN A 190 6.03 10.15 7.27
N THR A 191 7.08 10.52 6.56
CA THR A 191 6.97 11.23 5.28
C THR A 191 7.87 10.56 4.25
N LEU A 192 7.27 10.16 3.14
CA LEU A 192 8.01 9.74 1.97
C LEU A 192 8.34 10.97 1.12
N SER A 193 9.62 11.28 0.97
CA SER A 193 10.07 12.41 0.14
C SER A 193 10.48 11.90 -1.24
N ILE A 194 9.86 12.44 -2.28
CA ILE A 194 10.19 12.17 -3.68
C ILE A 194 10.95 13.35 -4.24
N ALA A 195 12.16 13.09 -4.76
CA ALA A 195 12.96 14.08 -5.50
C ALA A 195 12.97 13.74 -7.00
N TRP A 196 12.81 14.76 -7.85
CA TRP A 196 12.81 14.61 -9.30
C TRP A 196 13.49 15.77 -9.99
N SER A 197 13.82 15.62 -11.28
CA SER A 197 14.53 16.66 -12.05
C SER A 197 13.74 17.96 -12.21
N SER A 198 12.40 17.86 -12.39
CA SER A 198 11.47 19.01 -12.41
C SER A 198 10.04 18.57 -12.13
N ALA A 199 9.18 19.51 -11.76
CA ALA A 199 7.75 19.28 -11.57
C ALA A 199 7.07 18.77 -12.86
N ASP A 200 7.42 19.38 -14.00
CA ASP A 200 6.84 19.00 -15.29
C ASP A 200 7.25 17.59 -15.71
N SER A 201 8.54 17.24 -15.62
CA SER A 201 9.00 15.90 -16.01
C SER A 201 8.48 14.80 -15.07
N PHE A 202 8.24 15.13 -13.80
CA PHE A 202 7.55 14.21 -12.89
C PHE A 202 6.10 14.00 -13.29
N THR A 203 5.37 15.08 -13.57
CA THR A 203 3.96 15.00 -13.99
C THR A 203 3.83 14.23 -15.30
N ASP A 204 4.72 14.45 -16.26
CA ASP A 204 4.72 13.71 -17.53
C ASP A 204 5.00 12.21 -17.32
N ALA A 205 5.96 11.87 -16.44
CA ALA A 205 6.24 10.48 -16.07
C ALA A 205 5.05 9.83 -15.34
N LEU A 206 4.40 10.57 -14.45
CA LEU A 206 3.21 10.12 -13.73
C LEU A 206 2.07 9.81 -14.69
N ILE A 207 1.72 10.74 -15.58
CA ILE A 207 0.68 10.56 -16.59
C ILE A 207 0.98 9.36 -17.51
N ALA A 208 2.25 9.15 -17.83
CA ALA A 208 2.67 8.08 -18.74
C ALA A 208 2.73 6.69 -18.10
N GLN A 209 2.87 6.59 -16.77
CA GLN A 209 3.20 5.32 -16.11
C GLN A 209 2.17 4.87 -15.05
N ASP A 210 1.38 5.80 -14.50
CA ASP A 210 0.43 5.49 -13.44
C ASP A 210 -0.77 4.68 -13.97
N PRO A 211 -1.05 3.48 -13.43
CA PRO A 211 -2.15 2.64 -13.90
C PRO A 211 -3.53 3.27 -13.67
N TYR A 212 -3.71 4.01 -12.57
CA TYR A 212 -4.97 4.68 -12.25
C TYR A 212 -5.23 5.84 -13.20
N LEU A 213 -4.20 6.61 -13.56
CA LEU A 213 -4.31 7.68 -14.53
C LEU A 213 -4.60 7.15 -15.94
N HIS A 214 -4.06 5.98 -16.31
CA HIS A 214 -4.41 5.31 -17.56
C HIS A 214 -5.90 4.91 -17.57
N ASP A 215 -6.41 4.42 -16.45
CA ASP A 215 -7.82 4.07 -16.34
C ASP A 215 -8.71 5.30 -16.38
N LEU A 216 -8.37 6.35 -15.65
CA LEU A 216 -9.05 7.63 -15.65
C LEU A 216 -9.09 8.26 -17.07
N HIS A 217 -7.96 8.20 -17.80
CA HIS A 217 -7.89 8.70 -19.18
C HIS A 217 -8.90 8.01 -20.11
N ARG A 218 -9.13 6.70 -19.93
CA ARG A 218 -10.13 5.96 -20.74
C ARG A 218 -11.56 6.33 -20.40
N GLN A 219 -11.82 6.77 -19.18
CA GLN A 219 -13.14 7.13 -18.71
C GLN A 219 -13.51 8.59 -19.06
N LEU A 220 -12.54 9.47 -19.21
CA LEU A 220 -12.76 10.90 -19.44
C LEU A 220 -12.79 11.26 -20.94
N PRO A 221 -13.71 12.14 -21.37
CA PRO A 221 -13.62 12.79 -22.69
C PRO A 221 -12.30 13.57 -22.83
N PRO A 222 -11.74 13.72 -24.06
CA PRO A 222 -10.45 14.39 -24.28
C PRO A 222 -10.34 15.79 -23.67
N THR A 223 -11.41 16.58 -23.71
CA THR A 223 -11.42 17.93 -23.11
C THR A 223 -11.35 17.89 -21.58
N ARG A 224 -12.00 16.92 -20.94
CA ARG A 224 -11.93 16.74 -19.48
C ARG A 224 -10.57 16.16 -19.07
N TRP A 225 -10.01 15.24 -19.85
CA TRP A 225 -8.67 14.73 -19.61
C TRP A 225 -7.61 15.83 -19.68
N GLY A 226 -7.69 16.72 -20.69
CA GLY A 226 -6.81 17.88 -20.77
C GLY A 226 -6.91 18.78 -19.54
N ALA A 227 -8.13 19.11 -19.11
CA ALA A 227 -8.34 19.90 -17.89
C ALA A 227 -7.79 19.20 -16.63
N PHE A 228 -7.98 17.88 -16.50
CA PHE A 228 -7.41 17.10 -15.39
C PHE A 228 -5.88 17.18 -15.36
N THR A 229 -5.23 16.96 -16.50
CA THR A 229 -3.75 16.97 -16.56
C THR A 229 -3.18 18.37 -16.31
N ASP A 230 -3.85 19.42 -16.71
CA ASP A 230 -3.45 20.81 -16.41
C ASP A 230 -3.58 21.10 -14.91
N GLU A 231 -4.68 20.66 -14.26
CA GLU A 231 -4.87 20.82 -12.82
C GLU A 231 -3.87 19.97 -12.03
N LEU A 232 -3.60 18.73 -12.46
CA LEU A 232 -2.58 17.87 -11.84
C LEU A 232 -1.20 18.52 -11.90
N ARG A 233 -0.84 19.10 -13.04
CA ARG A 233 0.43 19.85 -13.19
C ARG A 233 0.48 21.03 -12.21
N GLY A 234 -0.60 21.82 -12.12
CA GLY A 234 -0.72 22.91 -11.16
C GLY A 234 -0.59 22.43 -9.71
N LEU A 235 -1.16 21.26 -9.39
CA LEU A 235 -1.07 20.66 -8.07
C LEU A 235 0.36 20.23 -7.71
N VAL A 236 1.08 19.59 -8.63
CA VAL A 236 2.50 19.21 -8.46
C VAL A 236 3.35 20.46 -8.23
N HIS A 237 3.14 21.54 -8.98
CA HIS A 237 3.83 22.80 -8.76
C HIS A 237 3.49 23.44 -7.41
N LYS A 238 2.22 23.43 -6.99
CA LYS A 238 1.75 23.98 -5.70
C LYS A 238 2.45 23.32 -4.52
N TRP A 239 2.65 22.01 -4.56
CA TRP A 239 3.24 21.23 -3.47
C TRP A 239 4.74 21.05 -3.59
N ASN A 240 5.37 21.57 -4.65
CA ASN A 240 6.81 21.50 -4.79
C ASN A 240 7.51 22.33 -3.71
N SER A 241 8.21 21.67 -2.82
CA SER A 241 9.00 22.31 -1.76
C SER A 241 10.45 22.60 -2.14
N HIS A 242 10.87 22.29 -3.39
CA HIS A 242 12.24 22.51 -3.84
C HIS A 242 12.46 23.97 -4.26
N ALA A 243 13.48 24.62 -3.68
CA ALA A 243 13.72 26.06 -3.85
C ALA A 243 14.31 26.47 -5.21
N THR A 244 14.95 25.56 -5.97
CA THR A 244 15.78 25.89 -7.14
C THR A 244 15.65 24.88 -8.27
N GLY A 245 14.51 24.88 -8.97
CA GLY A 245 14.36 24.23 -10.29
C GLY A 245 14.15 22.72 -10.34
N GLY A 246 14.31 21.99 -9.23
CA GLY A 246 13.95 20.58 -9.09
C GLY A 246 12.53 20.38 -8.56
N LEU A 247 12.17 19.14 -8.32
CA LEU A 247 10.97 18.78 -7.59
C LEU A 247 11.33 18.11 -6.26
N ARG A 248 10.61 18.49 -5.20
CA ARG A 248 10.52 17.75 -3.95
C ARG A 248 9.06 17.70 -3.50
N LEU A 249 8.46 16.52 -3.55
CA LEU A 249 7.13 16.26 -3.01
C LEU A 249 7.24 15.45 -1.72
N GLU A 250 6.35 15.74 -0.80
CA GLU A 250 6.25 15.04 0.47
C GLU A 250 4.90 14.35 0.58
N PHE A 251 4.96 13.05 0.88
CA PHE A 251 3.81 12.16 1.01
C PHE A 251 3.76 11.65 2.46
N PRO A 252 3.01 12.32 3.35
CA PRO A 252 2.87 11.86 4.72
C PRO A 252 2.04 10.57 4.77
N TYR A 253 2.49 9.64 5.63
CA TYR A 253 1.82 8.36 5.84
C TYR A 253 1.93 7.91 7.30
N LEU A 254 1.07 6.98 7.70
CA LEU A 254 1.16 6.27 8.97
C LEU A 254 1.86 4.94 8.74
N ARG A 255 2.89 4.66 9.55
CA ARG A 255 3.44 3.32 9.73
C ARG A 255 2.86 2.75 11.01
N VAL A 256 2.25 1.59 10.91
CA VAL A 256 1.54 0.93 11.99
C VAL A 256 2.17 -0.43 12.26
N VAL A 257 2.46 -0.71 13.51
CA VAL A 257 2.91 -2.03 13.99
C VAL A 257 2.02 -2.46 15.13
N VAL A 258 1.47 -3.65 15.01
CA VAL A 258 0.46 -4.21 15.91
C VAL A 258 0.95 -5.56 16.42
N LYS A 259 0.97 -5.78 17.71
CA LYS A 259 1.14 -7.13 18.28
C LYS A 259 -0.21 -7.77 18.52
N THR A 260 -0.45 -8.92 17.90
CA THR A 260 -1.69 -9.66 18.11
C THR A 260 -1.79 -10.14 19.56
N LEU A 261 -3.03 -10.27 20.06
CA LEU A 261 -3.26 -10.72 21.43
C LEU A 261 -2.51 -12.04 21.71
N PRO A 262 -1.81 -12.17 22.85
CA PRO A 262 -1.15 -13.41 23.24
C PRO A 262 -2.16 -14.53 23.50
N ASP A 263 -1.69 -15.78 23.58
CA ASP A 263 -2.52 -16.86 24.07
C ASP A 263 -3.06 -16.50 25.45
N GLY A 264 -4.38 -16.48 25.61
CA GLY A 264 -4.99 -16.28 26.91
C GLY A 264 -4.41 -17.37 27.84
N HIS A 265 -3.85 -16.98 28.96
CA HIS A 265 -3.59 -17.91 30.02
C HIS A 265 -4.95 -18.58 30.32
N GLY A 266 -5.09 -19.85 29.98
CA GLY A 266 -6.26 -20.64 30.35
C GLY A 266 -6.45 -20.47 31.84
N GLY A 267 -7.37 -19.61 32.23
CA GLY A 267 -7.85 -19.54 33.58
C GLY A 267 -8.42 -20.93 33.92
N GLY A 268 -7.60 -21.71 34.62
CA GLY A 268 -8.06 -22.95 35.19
C GLY A 268 -9.34 -22.68 35.97
N ARG A 269 -10.38 -23.39 35.60
CA ARG A 269 -11.49 -23.73 36.48
C ARG A 269 -11.33 -25.17 36.88
#